data_a6374750495c4407d5305d59da239c61
#
_entry.id   a6374750495c4407d5305d59da239c61
#
_cell.length_a   1.000
_cell.length_b   1.000
_cell.length_c   1.000
_cell.angle_alpha   90.00
_cell.angle_beta   90.00
_cell.angle_gamma   90.00
#
_symmetry.space_group_name_H-M   'P 1'
#
loop_
_entity.id
_entity.type
_entity.pdbx_description
1 polymer ?
#
loop_
_entity_poly.entity_id
_entity_poly.type
_entity_poly.pdbx_seq_one_letter_code
_entity_poly.pdbx_strand_id
1 'polypeptide(L)'
;LLYKATKVGEKARLICNTQSEPIQENTSQISFTRYIGEIKSVTIERLGSVRALVKLEGIHRNRNKEIDTNHSEEEGNYANNSDMNKWNNREWLPFVVRLYFYGCSEQIKMVHSFVYDGDQKKDFIRSLGIRFDVPMREALYNRHIAFSCADGGVWSEPVQPLVGCRILTLNKTDNKKNSNEKKDAQQKSTDEPSLQQQQMEGKRIPPYESFDEKNRSLLDNWASWNDYRLSQLTADAFSIRKRANNDNPWIGTFSGTRSDGYTFVGDITGGLGLCMHDFWQSYPSSIEISDARTPVATLTAWLWSPESEPMDLRHYDRIAHDLNASYEDVQEGMNTPYGIARTTTFTLIP
;
A
#
# COMPACT_ATOMS: atom_id res chain seq x y z
N LEU A 1 -6.87 22.46 1.35
CA LEU A 1 -6.13 21.31 0.85
C LEU A 1 -5.33 20.63 1.96
N LEU A 2 -4.57 21.39 2.77
CA LEU A 2 -3.89 20.84 3.97
C LEU A 2 -4.86 20.18 4.96
N TYR A 3 -6.07 20.70 5.08
CA TYR A 3 -7.11 20.15 5.95
C TYR A 3 -7.70 18.83 5.42
N LYS A 4 -7.79 18.65 4.09
CA LYS A 4 -8.16 17.36 3.47
C LYS A 4 -7.02 16.35 3.54
N ALA A 5 -5.78 16.79 3.34
CA ALA A 5 -4.59 15.96 3.48
C ALA A 5 -4.35 15.54 4.94
N THR A 6 -4.64 16.41 5.93
CA THR A 6 -4.55 16.04 7.35
C THR A 6 -5.61 15.03 7.75
N LYS A 7 -6.81 15.05 7.20
CA LYS A 7 -7.79 13.97 7.45
C LYS A 7 -7.40 12.63 6.83
N VAL A 8 -6.74 12.63 5.69
CA VAL A 8 -6.11 11.43 5.10
C VAL A 8 -4.83 11.10 5.86
N GLY A 9 -4.06 12.11 6.27
CA GLY A 9 -2.80 11.98 7.02
C GLY A 9 -2.95 11.58 8.48
N GLU A 10 -4.10 11.83 9.12
CA GLU A 10 -4.38 11.34 10.49
C GLU A 10 -4.27 9.83 10.60
N LYS A 11 -4.33 9.11 9.48
CA LYS A 11 -4.23 7.66 9.40
C LYS A 11 -2.98 7.13 8.71
N ALA A 12 -2.05 7.99 8.33
CA ALA A 12 -0.75 7.52 7.86
C ALA A 12 0.03 6.89 9.02
N ARG A 13 0.51 5.66 8.83
CA ARG A 13 1.22 4.91 9.86
C ARG A 13 2.49 4.30 9.30
N LEU A 14 3.57 4.42 10.07
CA LEU A 14 4.78 3.65 9.86
C LEU A 14 4.61 2.29 10.52
N ILE A 15 4.82 1.23 9.76
CA ILE A 15 4.68 -0.15 10.21
C ILE A 15 6.03 -0.83 10.06
N CYS A 16 6.55 -1.35 11.16
CA CYS A 16 7.72 -2.20 11.18
C CYS A 16 7.35 -3.52 11.87
N ASN A 17 7.50 -4.62 11.17
CA ASN A 17 7.36 -5.94 11.74
C ASN A 17 8.75 -6.54 11.89
N THR A 18 9.05 -7.07 13.08
CA THR A 18 10.35 -7.68 13.38
C THR A 18 10.21 -9.12 13.76
N GLN A 19 11.26 -9.88 13.49
CA GLN A 19 11.40 -11.26 13.92
C GLN A 19 12.55 -11.30 14.93
N SER A 20 12.32 -11.90 16.09
CA SER A 20 13.30 -11.91 17.20
C SER A 20 14.40 -12.96 17.07
N GLU A 21 14.25 -13.94 16.16
CA GLU A 21 15.25 -14.98 15.93
C GLU A 21 15.29 -15.40 14.47
N PRO A 22 16.47 -15.82 13.94
CA PRO A 22 16.55 -16.44 12.63
C PRO A 22 15.75 -17.76 12.64
N ILE A 23 15.13 -18.07 11.53
CA ILE A 23 14.39 -19.32 11.34
C ILE A 23 15.37 -20.48 11.56
N GLN A 24 15.25 -21.19 12.69
CA GLN A 24 15.83 -22.52 12.82
C GLN A 24 14.82 -23.51 12.24
N GLU A 25 15.27 -24.41 11.38
CA GLU A 25 14.46 -25.34 10.58
C GLU A 25 13.51 -26.26 11.39
N ASN A 26 13.51 -26.19 12.71
CA ASN A 26 12.74 -27.08 13.60
C ASN A 26 11.73 -26.39 14.51
N THR A 27 11.42 -25.09 14.33
CA THR A 27 10.42 -24.41 15.18
C THR A 27 9.15 -24.12 14.39
N SER A 28 8.09 -24.81 14.72
CA SER A 28 6.76 -24.70 14.10
C SER A 28 5.97 -23.42 14.47
N GLN A 29 6.55 -22.47 15.17
CA GLN A 29 5.92 -21.18 15.47
C GLN A 29 6.93 -20.03 15.37
N ILE A 30 6.80 -19.26 14.32
CA ILE A 30 7.53 -17.99 14.14
C ILE A 30 6.70 -16.91 14.84
N SER A 31 7.21 -16.29 15.88
CA SER A 31 6.57 -15.14 16.53
C SER A 31 7.02 -13.84 15.88
N PHE A 32 6.07 -12.99 15.52
CA PHE A 32 6.33 -11.66 14.99
C PHE A 32 5.90 -10.60 15.99
N THR A 33 6.77 -9.62 16.24
CA THR A 33 6.43 -8.46 17.03
C THR A 33 6.13 -7.29 16.12
N ARG A 34 4.97 -6.68 16.26
CA ARG A 34 4.53 -5.53 15.48
C ARG A 34 4.87 -4.23 16.19
N TYR A 35 5.52 -3.34 15.47
CA TYR A 35 5.82 -1.99 15.92
C TYR A 35 5.05 -0.98 15.06
N ILE A 36 4.68 0.15 15.66
CA ILE A 36 4.01 1.26 14.98
C ILE A 36 4.83 2.52 15.22
N GLY A 37 5.06 3.30 14.18
CA GLY A 37 5.74 4.59 14.27
C GLY A 37 4.92 5.58 15.10
N GLU A 38 5.54 6.12 16.13
CA GLU A 38 4.98 7.18 16.97
C GLU A 38 5.74 8.49 16.69
N ILE A 39 5.00 9.54 16.33
CA ILE A 39 5.58 10.86 16.11
C ILE A 39 5.85 11.51 17.45
N LYS A 40 7.10 11.88 17.70
CA LYS A 40 7.57 12.56 18.92
C LYS A 40 7.60 14.08 18.75
N SER A 41 7.95 14.55 17.56
CA SER A 41 8.04 15.99 17.28
C SER A 41 7.58 16.32 15.87
N VAL A 42 7.00 17.53 15.73
CA VAL A 42 6.62 18.15 14.45
C VAL A 42 7.23 19.52 14.40
N THR A 43 8.04 19.80 13.37
CA THR A 43 8.74 21.08 13.23
C THR A 43 8.53 21.63 11.83
N ILE A 44 8.22 22.92 11.71
CA ILE A 44 8.25 23.64 10.43
C ILE A 44 9.70 24.11 10.21
N GLU A 45 10.44 23.37 9.36
CA GLU A 45 11.84 23.70 9.07
C GLU A 45 11.95 24.92 8.13
N ARG A 46 10.96 25.11 7.26
CA ARG A 46 10.91 26.26 6.34
C ARG A 46 9.47 26.63 6.03
N LEU A 47 9.21 27.92 6.04
CA LEU A 47 7.96 28.49 5.57
C LEU A 47 8.29 29.61 4.58
N GLY A 48 7.89 29.46 3.32
CA GLY A 48 8.13 30.44 2.26
C GLY A 48 6.98 30.46 1.26
N SER A 49 6.94 31.50 0.42
CA SER A 49 5.87 31.68 -0.58
C SER A 49 5.82 30.59 -1.66
N VAL A 50 6.95 29.96 -1.94
CA VAL A 50 7.07 28.91 -2.98
C VAL A 50 7.00 27.52 -2.38
N ARG A 51 7.58 27.31 -1.18
CA ARG A 51 7.69 26.00 -0.56
C ARG A 51 7.59 26.08 0.95
N ALA A 52 6.81 25.16 1.53
CA ALA A 52 6.83 24.85 2.96
C ALA A 52 7.47 23.49 3.19
N LEU A 53 8.19 23.33 4.29
CA LEU A 53 8.84 22.09 4.70
C LEU A 53 8.47 21.78 6.15
N VAL A 54 7.83 20.64 6.35
CA VAL A 54 7.46 20.12 7.66
C VAL A 54 8.29 18.87 7.92
N LYS A 55 8.96 18.83 9.07
CA LYS A 55 9.71 17.66 9.57
C LYS A 55 8.94 16.99 10.70
N LEU A 56 8.81 15.67 10.61
CA LEU A 56 8.26 14.78 11.63
C LEU A 56 9.40 13.89 12.12
N GLU A 57 9.60 13.80 13.42
CA GLU A 57 10.56 12.87 14.02
C GLU A 57 9.82 11.90 14.93
N GLY A 58 10.19 10.65 14.87
CA GLY A 58 9.53 9.62 15.64
C GLY A 58 10.38 8.37 15.83
N ILE A 59 9.78 7.40 16.47
CA ILE A 59 10.38 6.10 16.77
C ILE A 59 9.32 5.01 16.70
N HIS A 60 9.73 3.78 16.41
CA HIS A 60 8.80 2.67 16.40
C HIS A 60 8.65 2.09 17.82
N ARG A 61 7.38 1.87 18.22
CA ARG A 61 7.02 1.33 19.53
C ARG A 61 6.14 0.10 19.40
N ASN A 62 6.34 -0.89 20.27
CA ASN A 62 5.48 -2.07 20.35
C ASN A 62 4.11 -1.71 20.96
N ARG A 63 3.02 -2.08 20.29
CA ARG A 63 1.63 -1.78 20.70
C ARG A 63 0.79 -3.01 21.05
N ASN A 64 1.39 -4.15 21.35
CA ASN A 64 0.63 -5.38 21.62
C ASN A 64 -0.30 -5.32 22.84
N LYS A 65 -0.32 -4.22 23.61
CA LYS A 65 -1.17 -4.09 24.82
C LYS A 65 -2.56 -3.47 24.60
N GLU A 66 -2.87 -2.88 23.44
CA GLU A 66 -4.14 -2.15 23.28
C GLU A 66 -5.23 -2.91 22.47
N ILE A 67 -4.92 -4.09 21.92
CA ILE A 67 -5.86 -4.82 21.04
C ILE A 67 -6.62 -5.94 21.77
N ASP A 68 -6.15 -6.41 22.93
CA ASP A 68 -6.70 -7.59 23.62
C ASP A 68 -7.80 -7.30 24.65
N THR A 69 -8.40 -6.11 24.71
CA THR A 69 -9.48 -5.85 25.66
C THR A 69 -10.88 -6.32 25.23
N ASN A 70 -11.02 -6.99 24.07
CA ASN A 70 -12.34 -7.43 23.57
C ASN A 70 -12.47 -8.92 23.22
N HIS A 71 -11.53 -9.79 23.53
CA HIS A 71 -11.74 -11.24 23.43
C HIS A 71 -11.19 -11.97 24.66
N SER A 72 -12.16 -12.52 25.40
CA SER A 72 -12.17 -13.62 26.38
C SER A 72 -10.85 -14.25 26.80
N GLU A 73 -10.68 -14.24 28.14
CA GLU A 73 -9.78 -15.01 28.96
C GLU A 73 -9.79 -16.52 28.61
N GLU A 74 -8.66 -17.03 28.15
CA GLU A 74 -8.26 -18.40 28.41
C GLU A 74 -6.83 -18.39 28.95
N GLU A 75 -6.71 -18.72 30.24
CA GLU A 75 -5.48 -18.86 30.98
C GLU A 75 -4.65 -20.03 30.42
N GLY A 76 -3.45 -19.74 29.94
CA GLY A 76 -2.37 -20.68 29.73
C GLY A 76 -1.09 -20.14 30.35
N ASN A 77 -0.83 -20.57 31.57
CA ASN A 77 0.47 -20.39 32.27
C ASN A 77 1.60 -20.91 31.38
N TYR A 78 2.64 -20.08 31.12
CA TYR A 78 4.06 -20.46 31.13
C TYR A 78 4.96 -19.30 30.70
N ALA A 79 6.03 -19.10 31.50
CA ALA A 79 7.25 -18.34 31.29
C ALA A 79 7.38 -16.99 32.03
N ASN A 80 8.55 -16.85 32.67
CA ASN A 80 8.94 -15.78 33.58
C ASN A 80 8.63 -14.37 33.08
N ASN A 81 7.75 -13.68 33.80
CA ASN A 81 7.18 -12.37 33.47
C ASN A 81 8.17 -11.19 33.42
N SER A 82 9.44 -11.34 33.79
CA SER A 82 10.40 -10.23 33.82
C SER A 82 10.98 -9.87 32.46
N ASP A 83 11.22 -10.86 31.60
CA ASP A 83 11.82 -10.63 30.28
C ASP A 83 10.77 -10.21 29.26
N MET A 84 9.56 -10.75 29.32
CA MET A 84 8.42 -10.35 28.47
C MET A 84 8.05 -8.87 28.65
N ASN A 85 8.11 -8.35 29.87
CA ASN A 85 7.81 -6.93 30.14
C ASN A 85 8.88 -5.97 29.57
N LYS A 86 10.12 -6.41 29.44
CA LYS A 86 11.21 -5.61 28.89
C LYS A 86 11.09 -5.45 27.36
N TRP A 87 10.57 -6.47 26.67
CA TRP A 87 10.30 -6.43 25.21
C TRP A 87 9.03 -5.64 24.87
N ASN A 88 8.05 -5.58 25.76
CA ASN A 88 6.78 -4.91 25.53
C ASN A 88 6.84 -3.38 25.47
N ASN A 89 7.95 -2.77 25.93
CA ASN A 89 8.12 -1.31 25.92
C ASN A 89 9.31 -0.84 25.09
N ARG A 90 9.86 -1.70 24.24
CA ARG A 90 11.01 -1.33 23.42
C ARG A 90 10.63 -0.29 22.40
N GLU A 91 11.39 0.77 22.37
CA GLU A 91 11.44 1.78 21.29
C GLU A 91 12.71 1.53 20.48
N TRP A 92 12.61 1.57 19.15
CA TRP A 92 13.76 1.41 18.26
C TRP A 92 13.45 1.90 16.84
N LEU A 93 14.45 1.86 15.97
CA LEU A 93 14.35 2.26 14.57
C LEU A 93 13.79 3.70 14.45
N PRO A 94 14.52 4.71 14.98
CA PRO A 94 14.11 6.10 14.87
C PRO A 94 13.97 6.50 13.40
N PHE A 95 13.00 7.37 13.13
CA PHE A 95 12.72 7.82 11.77
C PHE A 95 12.51 9.33 11.70
N VAL A 96 12.75 9.87 10.51
CA VAL A 96 12.47 11.24 10.15
C VAL A 96 11.67 11.26 8.85
N VAL A 97 10.54 11.96 8.84
CA VAL A 97 9.77 12.22 7.63
C VAL A 97 9.78 13.72 7.35
N ARG A 98 10.15 14.10 6.12
CA ARG A 98 10.07 15.47 5.63
C ARG A 98 9.02 15.58 4.54
N LEU A 99 8.06 16.47 4.73
CA LEU A 99 6.99 16.77 3.79
C LEU A 99 7.24 18.11 3.14
N TYR A 100 7.37 18.12 1.82
CA TYR A 100 7.56 19.30 1.00
C TYR A 100 6.26 19.64 0.30
N PHE A 101 5.74 20.81 0.60
CA PHE A 101 4.55 21.39 -0.03
C PHE A 101 4.98 22.53 -0.95
N TYR A 102 4.49 22.55 -2.18
CA TYR A 102 4.82 23.57 -3.16
C TYR A 102 3.58 24.40 -3.48
N GLY A 103 3.73 25.73 -3.55
CA GLY A 103 2.61 26.64 -3.72
C GLY A 103 1.84 26.50 -5.05
N CYS A 104 2.49 25.95 -6.07
CA CYS A 104 1.93 25.77 -7.42
C CYS A 104 1.65 24.30 -7.77
N SER A 105 1.66 23.40 -6.82
CA SER A 105 1.49 21.94 -7.07
C SER A 105 0.63 21.32 -5.99
N GLU A 106 -0.25 20.41 -6.39
CA GLU A 106 -0.99 19.55 -5.47
C GLU A 106 -0.14 18.37 -4.98
N GLN A 107 1.00 18.12 -5.63
CA GLN A 107 1.91 17.06 -5.26
C GLN A 107 2.64 17.38 -3.96
N ILE A 108 2.76 16.38 -3.12
CA ILE A 108 3.54 16.43 -1.87
C ILE A 108 4.74 15.50 -2.03
N LYS A 109 5.96 16.08 -1.97
CA LYS A 109 7.15 15.25 -1.88
C LYS A 109 7.35 14.84 -0.42
N MET A 110 7.45 13.54 -0.17
CA MET A 110 7.74 12.97 1.13
C MET A 110 9.11 12.29 1.09
N VAL A 111 9.95 12.59 2.06
CA VAL A 111 11.25 11.94 2.24
C VAL A 111 11.23 11.26 3.60
N HIS A 112 11.35 9.96 3.60
CA HIS A 112 11.41 9.12 4.80
C HIS A 112 12.83 8.61 5.00
N SER A 113 13.37 8.79 6.18
CA SER A 113 14.67 8.23 6.59
C SER A 113 14.50 7.49 7.90
N PHE A 114 15.12 6.34 8.03
CA PHE A 114 15.25 5.65 9.31
C PHE A 114 16.70 5.29 9.58
N VAL A 115 17.02 5.10 10.85
CA VAL A 115 18.34 4.70 11.31
C VAL A 115 18.23 3.37 12.03
N TYR A 116 19.08 2.43 11.68
CA TYR A 116 19.15 1.16 12.38
C TYR A 116 19.90 1.32 13.71
N ASP A 117 19.22 1.04 14.81
CA ASP A 117 19.73 1.09 16.19
C ASP A 117 19.50 -0.22 16.94
N GLY A 118 19.28 -1.31 16.18
CA GLY A 118 19.06 -2.65 16.71
C GLY A 118 20.34 -3.44 16.96
N ASP A 119 20.17 -4.64 17.48
CA ASP A 119 21.21 -5.67 17.61
C ASP A 119 21.11 -6.62 16.41
N GLN A 120 22.10 -6.62 15.51
CA GLN A 120 22.10 -7.45 14.29
C GLN A 120 21.96 -8.95 14.56
N LYS A 121 22.25 -9.41 15.78
CA LYS A 121 22.15 -10.83 16.14
C LYS A 121 20.76 -11.24 16.64
N LYS A 122 19.89 -10.25 16.97
CA LYS A 122 18.58 -10.48 17.56
C LYS A 122 17.43 -9.81 16.79
N ASP A 123 17.73 -8.74 16.06
CA ASP A 123 16.71 -7.89 15.46
C ASP A 123 16.70 -8.03 13.94
N PHE A 124 15.78 -8.84 13.46
CA PHE A 124 15.56 -9.07 12.03
C PHE A 124 14.29 -8.35 11.58
N ILE A 125 14.40 -7.41 10.65
CA ILE A 125 13.27 -6.65 10.13
C ILE A 125 12.52 -7.53 9.12
N ARG A 126 11.35 -8.03 9.51
CA ARG A 126 10.50 -8.85 8.63
C ARG A 126 9.83 -8.03 7.55
N SER A 127 9.37 -6.84 7.88
CA SER A 127 8.84 -5.87 6.93
C SER A 127 8.86 -4.47 7.52
N LEU A 128 8.99 -3.48 6.65
CA LEU A 128 8.96 -2.06 7.00
C LEU A 128 8.17 -1.32 5.94
N GLY A 129 7.17 -0.52 6.33
CA GLY A 129 6.32 0.18 5.36
C GLY A 129 5.65 1.42 5.92
N ILE A 130 5.07 2.19 5.01
CA ILE A 130 4.26 3.37 5.31
C ILE A 130 2.84 3.11 4.82
N ARG A 131 1.88 3.26 5.72
CA ARG A 131 0.47 3.00 5.44
C ARG A 131 -0.32 4.30 5.34
N PHE A 132 -1.19 4.36 4.33
CA PHE A 132 -2.16 5.42 4.10
C PHE A 132 -3.57 4.83 4.06
N ASP A 133 -4.51 5.46 4.74
CA ASP A 133 -5.92 5.12 4.66
C ASP A 133 -6.59 6.09 3.66
N VAL A 134 -7.22 5.55 2.63
CA VAL A 134 -7.81 6.30 1.52
C VAL A 134 -9.34 6.15 1.53
N PRO A 135 -10.10 7.21 1.80
CA PRO A 135 -11.56 7.14 1.77
C PRO A 135 -12.08 6.85 0.36
N MET A 136 -12.98 5.86 0.26
CA MET A 136 -13.65 5.44 -0.96
C MET A 136 -15.15 5.75 -0.85
N ARG A 137 -15.66 6.62 -1.71
CA ARG A 137 -17.03 7.17 -1.58
C ARG A 137 -18.00 6.59 -2.59
N GLU A 138 -17.50 6.19 -3.74
CA GLU A 138 -18.31 5.71 -4.85
C GLU A 138 -18.59 4.20 -4.80
N ALA A 139 -19.53 3.74 -5.61
CA ALA A 139 -19.81 2.33 -5.82
C ALA A 139 -18.57 1.58 -6.34
N LEU A 140 -18.49 0.26 -6.10
CA LEU A 140 -17.32 -0.57 -6.41
C LEU A 140 -16.90 -0.50 -7.88
N TYR A 141 -17.86 -0.38 -8.80
CA TYR A 141 -17.62 -0.26 -10.23
C TYR A 141 -17.09 1.12 -10.65
N ASN A 142 -17.10 2.12 -9.77
CA ASN A 142 -16.51 3.44 -9.96
C ASN A 142 -15.20 3.63 -9.19
N ARG A 143 -14.66 2.57 -8.57
CA ARG A 143 -13.37 2.58 -7.88
C ARG A 143 -12.30 1.96 -8.76
N HIS A 144 -11.12 2.56 -8.79
CA HIS A 144 -10.03 2.16 -9.66
C HIS A 144 -8.74 1.96 -8.91
N ILE A 145 -7.98 0.98 -9.37
CA ILE A 145 -6.64 0.66 -8.90
C ILE A 145 -5.71 0.71 -10.11
N ALA A 146 -4.53 1.29 -9.94
CA ALA A 146 -3.51 1.27 -10.97
C ALA A 146 -2.12 1.04 -10.37
N PHE A 147 -1.25 0.37 -11.15
CA PHE A 147 0.17 0.19 -10.87
C PHE A 147 0.99 0.45 -12.11
N SER A 148 2.19 1.01 -11.94
CA SER A 148 3.15 1.10 -13.03
C SER A 148 3.69 -0.28 -13.42
N CYS A 149 3.87 -0.45 -14.70
CA CYS A 149 4.56 -1.57 -15.30
C CYS A 149 5.98 -1.15 -15.73
N ALA A 150 6.58 -1.92 -16.64
CA ALA A 150 7.83 -1.54 -17.28
C ALA A 150 7.58 -0.47 -18.35
N ASP A 151 8.60 0.32 -18.69
CA ASP A 151 8.65 1.26 -19.82
C ASP A 151 7.50 2.30 -19.82
N GLY A 152 7.11 2.77 -18.64
CA GLY A 152 6.03 3.76 -18.50
C GLY A 152 4.62 3.21 -18.71
N GLY A 153 4.46 1.90 -18.87
CA GLY A 153 3.15 1.25 -18.93
C GLY A 153 2.42 1.31 -17.61
N VAL A 154 1.08 1.33 -17.65
CA VAL A 154 0.22 1.30 -16.47
C VAL A 154 -0.78 0.17 -16.59
N TRP A 155 -0.75 -0.75 -15.64
CA TRP A 155 -1.82 -1.70 -15.41
C TRP A 155 -2.91 -1.05 -14.56
N SER A 156 -4.15 -1.10 -15.00
CA SER A 156 -5.29 -0.48 -14.32
C SER A 156 -6.50 -1.40 -14.38
N GLU A 157 -7.25 -1.46 -13.29
CA GLU A 157 -8.50 -2.23 -13.20
C GLU A 157 -9.47 -1.57 -12.23
N PRO A 158 -10.80 -1.55 -12.55
CA PRO A 158 -11.82 -1.20 -11.58
C PRO A 158 -11.95 -2.30 -10.52
N VAL A 159 -12.32 -1.92 -9.28
CA VAL A 159 -12.53 -2.85 -8.16
C VAL A 159 -13.61 -3.89 -8.49
N GLN A 160 -14.63 -3.48 -9.24
CA GLN A 160 -15.66 -4.36 -9.80
C GLN A 160 -15.71 -4.19 -11.31
N PRO A 161 -14.95 -4.99 -12.09
CA PRO A 161 -14.92 -4.89 -13.54
C PRO A 161 -16.25 -5.28 -14.17
N LEU A 162 -16.75 -4.48 -15.10
CA LEU A 162 -17.94 -4.78 -15.89
C LEU A 162 -17.60 -5.72 -17.07
N VAL A 163 -16.92 -6.84 -16.81
CA VAL A 163 -16.39 -7.75 -17.83
C VAL A 163 -17.38 -8.84 -18.15
N GLY A 164 -17.50 -9.18 -19.45
CA GLY A 164 -18.33 -10.29 -19.91
C GLY A 164 -19.81 -9.97 -19.99
N CYS A 165 -20.18 -8.72 -19.82
CA CYS A 165 -21.55 -8.29 -19.86
C CYS A 165 -22.00 -7.90 -21.24
N ARG A 166 -23.08 -8.48 -21.65
CA ARG A 166 -23.89 -7.92 -22.69
C ARG A 166 -24.43 -6.59 -22.16
N ILE A 167 -24.41 -5.60 -23.01
CA ILE A 167 -24.82 -4.20 -22.81
C ILE A 167 -25.73 -4.02 -21.58
N LEU A 168 -25.21 -3.38 -20.54
CA LEU A 168 -26.05 -2.90 -19.43
C LEU A 168 -27.04 -1.90 -20.04
N THR A 169 -28.32 -2.23 -20.01
CA THR A 169 -29.36 -1.31 -20.41
C THR A 169 -29.78 -0.47 -19.21
N LEU A 170 -29.73 0.84 -19.40
CA LEU A 170 -30.31 1.78 -18.44
C LEU A 170 -31.84 1.73 -18.57
N ASN A 171 -32.55 1.96 -17.46
CA ASN A 171 -34.00 2.15 -17.51
C ASN A 171 -34.32 3.29 -18.47
N LYS A 172 -34.87 2.99 -19.63
CA LYS A 172 -35.52 4.00 -20.45
C LYS A 172 -36.72 4.45 -19.69
N THR A 173 -36.71 5.66 -19.18
CA THR A 173 -37.96 6.32 -18.73
C THR A 173 -38.94 6.27 -19.88
N ASP A 174 -40.02 5.49 -19.70
CA ASP A 174 -41.11 5.38 -20.66
C ASP A 174 -41.77 6.74 -20.87
N ASN A 175 -41.22 7.51 -21.77
CA ASN A 175 -41.97 8.57 -22.42
C ASN A 175 -42.92 7.90 -23.44
N LYS A 176 -44.04 7.35 -22.92
CA LYS A 176 -45.18 7.01 -23.75
C LYS A 176 -45.67 8.28 -24.44
N LYS A 177 -45.24 8.48 -25.68
CA LYS A 177 -46.03 9.23 -26.68
C LYS A 177 -46.26 8.34 -27.89
N ASN A 178 -47.53 8.11 -28.14
CA ASN A 178 -48.11 7.43 -29.26
C ASN A 178 -47.38 7.73 -30.59
N SER A 179 -47.02 6.68 -31.29
CA SER A 179 -47.22 6.63 -32.75
C SER A 179 -46.98 5.21 -33.24
N ASN A 180 -48.00 4.70 -33.94
CA ASN A 180 -47.93 3.51 -34.78
C ASN A 180 -46.91 3.70 -35.88
N GLU A 181 -45.76 3.02 -35.78
CA GLU A 181 -44.94 2.68 -36.92
C GLU A 181 -44.21 1.35 -36.63
N LYS A 182 -44.82 0.29 -37.18
CA LYS A 182 -44.12 -0.98 -37.45
C LYS A 182 -43.15 -0.72 -38.60
N LYS A 183 -41.92 -1.10 -38.43
CA LYS A 183 -40.96 -1.69 -39.34
C LYS A 183 -39.58 -1.03 -39.20
N ASP A 184 -38.59 -1.97 -39.21
CA ASP A 184 -37.16 -1.75 -39.31
C ASP A 184 -36.44 -1.42 -37.99
N ALA A 185 -36.37 -2.47 -37.15
CA ALA A 185 -35.32 -2.60 -36.14
C ALA A 185 -33.96 -2.85 -36.83
N GLN A 186 -33.55 -1.92 -37.69
CA GLN A 186 -32.14 -1.77 -38.03
C GLN A 186 -31.46 -1.15 -36.80
N GLN A 187 -30.58 -1.93 -36.25
CA GLN A 187 -29.64 -1.58 -35.18
C GLN A 187 -28.99 -0.24 -35.54
N LYS A 188 -29.50 0.89 -35.04
CA LYS A 188 -28.71 2.10 -34.96
C LYS A 188 -27.56 1.79 -34.03
N SER A 189 -26.39 1.59 -34.59
CA SER A 189 -25.14 1.70 -33.91
C SER A 189 -25.07 3.13 -33.33
N THR A 190 -25.46 3.30 -32.08
CA THR A 190 -25.16 4.53 -31.38
C THR A 190 -23.67 4.54 -31.17
N ASP A 191 -22.99 5.57 -31.69
CA ASP A 191 -21.55 5.81 -31.50
C ASP A 191 -21.19 6.09 -30.00
N GLU A 192 -22.08 5.81 -29.10
CA GLU A 192 -21.83 5.95 -27.65
C GLU A 192 -21.01 4.75 -27.15
N PRO A 193 -19.89 5.02 -26.46
CA PRO A 193 -19.06 3.97 -25.90
C PRO A 193 -19.85 3.13 -24.90
N SER A 194 -19.64 1.82 -24.90
CA SER A 194 -20.26 0.92 -23.96
C SER A 194 -19.92 1.31 -22.50
N LEU A 195 -20.77 0.94 -21.54
CA LEU A 195 -20.49 1.21 -20.12
C LEU A 195 -19.15 0.59 -19.66
N GLN A 196 -18.79 -0.57 -20.21
CA GLN A 196 -17.49 -1.19 -19.96
C GLN A 196 -16.35 -0.30 -20.49
N GLN A 197 -16.48 0.24 -21.69
CA GLN A 197 -15.47 1.15 -22.24
C GLN A 197 -15.39 2.45 -21.44
N GLN A 198 -16.54 3.02 -21.04
CA GLN A 198 -16.58 4.19 -20.16
C GLN A 198 -15.90 3.92 -18.82
N GLN A 199 -16.11 2.74 -18.23
CA GLN A 199 -15.44 2.33 -17.01
C GLN A 199 -13.92 2.22 -17.22
N MET A 200 -13.48 1.59 -18.29
CA MET A 200 -12.05 1.48 -18.63
C MET A 200 -11.39 2.84 -18.86
N GLU A 201 -12.13 3.81 -19.38
CA GLU A 201 -11.70 5.19 -19.55
C GLU A 201 -11.76 6.02 -18.26
N GLY A 202 -12.15 5.44 -17.13
CA GLY A 202 -12.28 6.14 -15.84
C GLY A 202 -13.48 7.10 -15.79
N LYS A 203 -14.44 6.98 -16.70
CA LYS A 203 -15.66 7.77 -16.66
C LYS A 203 -16.63 7.24 -15.62
N ARG A 204 -17.47 8.13 -15.11
CA ARG A 204 -18.51 7.77 -14.13
C ARG A 204 -19.53 6.82 -14.76
N ILE A 205 -19.68 5.66 -14.17
CA ILE A 205 -20.76 4.73 -14.44
C ILE A 205 -22.01 5.21 -13.68
N PRO A 206 -23.20 5.18 -14.28
CA PRO A 206 -24.43 5.63 -13.65
C PRO A 206 -24.73 4.97 -12.31
N PRO A 207 -25.50 5.61 -11.43
CA PRO A 207 -25.85 5.04 -10.11
C PRO A 207 -26.67 3.74 -10.26
N TYR A 208 -26.55 2.85 -9.26
CA TYR A 208 -27.17 1.53 -9.21
C TYR A 208 -28.68 1.56 -9.51
N GLU A 209 -29.36 2.58 -9.01
CA GLU A 209 -30.80 2.75 -9.17
C GLU A 209 -31.25 3.00 -10.62
N SER A 210 -30.35 3.46 -11.46
CA SER A 210 -30.61 3.72 -12.88
C SER A 210 -30.68 2.46 -13.74
N PHE A 211 -30.18 1.32 -13.21
CA PHE A 211 -30.21 0.05 -13.92
C PHE A 211 -31.54 -0.66 -13.75
N ASP A 212 -31.92 -1.46 -14.75
CA ASP A 212 -33.06 -2.36 -14.64
C ASP A 212 -32.78 -3.49 -13.63
N GLU A 213 -33.81 -4.20 -13.22
CA GLU A 213 -33.75 -5.26 -12.19
C GLU A 213 -32.77 -6.39 -12.58
N LYS A 214 -32.74 -6.77 -13.86
CA LYS A 214 -31.84 -7.80 -14.38
C LYS A 214 -30.38 -7.37 -14.26
N ASN A 215 -30.08 -6.14 -14.62
CA ASN A 215 -28.72 -5.62 -14.56
C ASN A 215 -28.26 -5.35 -13.11
N ARG A 216 -29.17 -4.94 -12.23
CA ARG A 216 -28.89 -4.85 -10.78
C ARG A 216 -28.53 -6.22 -10.21
N SER A 217 -29.31 -7.26 -10.53
CA SER A 217 -29.00 -8.62 -10.09
C SER A 217 -27.65 -9.12 -10.64
N LEU A 218 -27.25 -8.73 -11.84
CA LEU A 218 -25.93 -9.03 -12.37
C LEU A 218 -24.83 -8.30 -11.60
N LEU A 219 -24.99 -7.02 -11.31
CA LEU A 219 -24.04 -6.24 -10.52
C LEU A 219 -23.84 -6.83 -9.12
N ASP A 220 -24.93 -7.24 -8.45
CA ASP A 220 -24.88 -7.83 -7.11
C ASP A 220 -24.10 -9.16 -7.07
N ASN A 221 -24.10 -9.89 -8.18
CA ASN A 221 -23.46 -11.20 -8.29
C ASN A 221 -22.08 -11.15 -8.97
N TRP A 222 -21.61 -9.99 -9.44
CA TRP A 222 -20.31 -9.90 -10.08
C TRP A 222 -19.15 -9.92 -9.10
N ALA A 223 -18.10 -10.59 -9.52
CA ALA A 223 -16.86 -10.63 -8.77
C ALA A 223 -16.27 -9.21 -8.60
N SER A 224 -15.84 -8.93 -7.39
CA SER A 224 -15.10 -7.73 -7.04
C SER A 224 -13.83 -8.11 -6.29
N TRP A 225 -12.81 -7.28 -6.43
CA TRP A 225 -11.49 -7.56 -5.88
C TRP A 225 -11.22 -6.66 -4.67
N ASN A 226 -10.67 -7.24 -3.61
CA ASN A 226 -10.43 -6.51 -2.36
C ASN A 226 -8.99 -6.03 -2.21
N ASP A 227 -8.04 -6.90 -2.59
CA ASP A 227 -6.64 -6.65 -2.34
C ASP A 227 -5.83 -6.78 -3.63
N TYR A 228 -4.81 -5.93 -3.73
CA TYR A 228 -3.91 -5.85 -4.86
C TYR A 228 -2.48 -5.65 -4.37
N ARG A 229 -1.50 -6.18 -5.08
CA ARG A 229 -0.10 -6.02 -4.71
C ARG A 229 0.79 -5.99 -5.94
N LEU A 230 1.64 -4.97 -6.00
CA LEU A 230 2.80 -4.88 -6.88
C LEU A 230 4.03 -5.27 -6.05
N SER A 231 4.76 -6.29 -6.46
CA SER A 231 5.96 -6.76 -5.76
C SER A 231 7.16 -6.80 -6.69
N GLN A 232 8.24 -6.14 -6.30
CA GLN A 232 9.57 -6.21 -6.92
C GLN A 232 10.51 -6.86 -5.91
N LEU A 233 10.63 -8.18 -5.94
CA LEU A 233 11.41 -8.92 -4.94
C LEU A 233 12.86 -9.15 -5.38
N THR A 234 13.12 -9.01 -6.69
CA THR A 234 14.44 -9.11 -7.30
C THR A 234 14.67 -7.94 -8.24
N ALA A 235 15.91 -7.72 -8.67
CA ALA A 235 16.27 -6.63 -9.57
C ALA A 235 15.57 -6.69 -10.94
N ASP A 236 15.19 -7.89 -11.39
CA ASP A 236 14.76 -8.15 -12.76
C ASP A 236 13.37 -8.82 -12.87
N ALA A 237 12.60 -8.83 -11.78
CA ALA A 237 11.26 -9.40 -11.82
C ALA A 237 10.29 -8.69 -10.89
N PHE A 238 9.17 -8.19 -11.45
CA PHE A 238 8.02 -7.76 -10.66
C PHE A 238 6.78 -8.56 -11.04
N SER A 239 5.82 -8.58 -10.13
CA SER A 239 4.50 -9.15 -10.36
C SER A 239 3.40 -8.28 -9.77
N ILE A 240 2.26 -8.22 -10.48
CA ILE A 240 1.01 -7.64 -9.97
C ILE A 240 0.05 -8.79 -9.72
N ARG A 241 -0.50 -8.82 -8.51
CA ARG A 241 -1.43 -9.86 -8.06
C ARG A 241 -2.63 -9.23 -7.39
N LYS A 242 -3.76 -9.94 -7.40
CA LYS A 242 -5.00 -9.54 -6.73
C LYS A 242 -5.68 -10.73 -6.06
N ARG A 243 -6.58 -10.46 -5.11
CA ARG A 243 -7.44 -11.47 -4.49
C ARG A 243 -8.79 -10.86 -4.07
N ALA A 244 -9.81 -11.71 -3.95
CA ALA A 244 -11.15 -11.26 -3.61
C ALA A 244 -11.33 -10.93 -2.12
N ASN A 245 -10.61 -11.63 -1.23
CA ASN A 245 -10.57 -11.39 0.22
C ASN A 245 -9.32 -12.03 0.82
N ASN A 246 -9.13 -11.85 2.13
CA ASN A 246 -7.94 -12.35 2.85
C ASN A 246 -7.83 -13.88 2.88
N ASP A 247 -8.91 -14.60 2.72
CA ASP A 247 -8.94 -16.06 2.75
C ASP A 247 -8.69 -16.69 1.37
N ASN A 248 -8.76 -15.88 0.30
CA ASN A 248 -8.51 -16.35 -1.06
C ASN A 248 -7.04 -16.28 -1.44
N PRO A 249 -6.56 -17.19 -2.29
CA PRO A 249 -5.21 -17.13 -2.83
C PRO A 249 -5.03 -15.91 -3.73
N TRP A 250 -3.79 -15.45 -3.83
CA TRP A 250 -3.38 -14.41 -4.76
C TRP A 250 -3.40 -14.93 -6.21
N ILE A 251 -3.99 -14.18 -7.10
CA ILE A 251 -4.07 -14.47 -8.53
C ILE A 251 -3.14 -13.49 -9.27
N GLY A 252 -2.24 -14.00 -10.09
CA GLY A 252 -1.37 -13.20 -10.94
C GLY A 252 -2.16 -12.50 -12.05
N THR A 253 -1.90 -11.23 -12.26
CA THR A 253 -2.56 -10.44 -13.32
C THR A 253 -1.57 -9.96 -14.37
N PHE A 254 -0.40 -9.50 -13.95
CA PHE A 254 0.66 -9.01 -14.82
C PHE A 254 2.03 -9.25 -14.20
N SER A 255 3.06 -9.34 -15.03
CA SER A 255 4.46 -9.44 -14.59
C SER A 255 5.39 -8.82 -15.63
N GLY A 256 6.56 -8.42 -15.19
CA GLY A 256 7.59 -7.84 -16.03
C GLY A 256 8.92 -7.80 -15.32
N THR A 257 9.87 -7.04 -15.86
CA THR A 257 11.23 -6.98 -15.32
C THR A 257 11.36 -5.93 -14.22
N ARG A 258 11.05 -4.66 -14.49
CA ARG A 258 11.27 -3.51 -13.60
C ARG A 258 10.07 -2.60 -13.61
N SER A 259 9.49 -2.33 -12.45
CA SER A 259 8.38 -1.39 -12.29
C SER A 259 8.89 -0.04 -11.81
N ASP A 260 8.25 1.06 -12.28
CA ASP A 260 8.59 2.43 -11.89
C ASP A 260 8.10 2.81 -10.47
N GLY A 261 7.31 1.92 -9.82
CA GLY A 261 6.88 2.13 -8.42
C GLY A 261 5.76 3.17 -8.25
N TYR A 262 4.94 3.40 -9.28
CA TYR A 262 3.73 4.20 -9.17
C TYR A 262 2.52 3.32 -8.85
N THR A 263 1.59 3.87 -8.06
CA THR A 263 0.29 3.29 -7.78
C THR A 263 -0.77 4.37 -7.62
N PHE A 264 -2.00 4.01 -7.89
CA PHE A 264 -3.18 4.81 -7.60
C PHE A 264 -4.26 3.92 -6.97
N VAL A 265 -4.94 4.46 -5.98
CA VAL A 265 -6.17 3.92 -5.40
C VAL A 265 -7.15 5.05 -5.17
N GLY A 266 -8.35 4.90 -5.68
CA GLY A 266 -9.36 5.95 -5.56
C GLY A 266 -10.64 5.62 -6.30
N ASP A 267 -11.50 6.60 -6.33
CA ASP A 267 -12.72 6.60 -7.13
C ASP A 267 -12.78 7.88 -7.98
N ILE A 268 -13.84 8.06 -8.73
CA ILE A 268 -14.02 9.21 -9.62
C ILE A 268 -14.15 10.56 -8.87
N THR A 269 -14.23 10.58 -7.54
CA THR A 269 -14.28 11.80 -6.73
C THR A 269 -12.92 12.18 -6.16
N GLY A 270 -11.93 11.31 -6.28
CA GLY A 270 -10.57 11.50 -5.80
C GLY A 270 -9.95 10.20 -5.28
N GLY A 271 -8.73 10.27 -4.81
CA GLY A 271 -7.98 9.12 -4.34
C GLY A 271 -6.59 9.51 -3.87
N LEU A 272 -5.67 8.55 -3.90
CA LEU A 272 -4.26 8.76 -3.63
C LEU A 272 -3.41 8.10 -4.70
N GLY A 273 -2.66 8.91 -5.43
CA GLY A 273 -1.51 8.47 -6.21
C GLY A 273 -0.26 8.49 -5.35
N LEU A 274 0.55 7.45 -5.44
CA LEU A 274 1.83 7.36 -4.76
C LEU A 274 2.88 6.89 -5.75
N CYS A 275 4.02 7.58 -5.82
CA CYS A 275 5.20 7.13 -6.52
C CYS A 275 6.33 6.93 -5.49
N MET A 276 6.85 5.72 -5.39
CA MET A 276 8.06 5.40 -4.63
C MET A 276 9.24 5.48 -5.58
N HIS A 277 10.08 6.51 -5.41
CA HIS A 277 11.27 6.68 -6.24
C HIS A 277 12.26 5.53 -6.03
N ASP A 278 12.96 5.18 -7.09
CA ASP A 278 13.96 4.08 -7.10
C ASP A 278 13.36 2.72 -6.64
N PHE A 279 12.10 2.45 -7.02
CA PHE A 279 11.33 1.29 -6.55
C PHE A 279 12.02 -0.03 -6.88
N TRP A 280 12.34 -0.28 -8.17
CA TRP A 280 12.97 -1.52 -8.58
C TRP A 280 14.43 -1.62 -8.08
N GLN A 281 15.16 -0.48 -7.97
CA GLN A 281 16.51 -0.45 -7.43
C GLN A 281 16.56 -0.77 -5.93
N SER A 282 15.44 -0.49 -5.26
CA SER A 282 15.27 -0.67 -3.80
C SER A 282 14.69 -2.03 -3.42
N TYR A 283 14.76 -3.02 -4.33
CA TYR A 283 14.26 -4.36 -4.00
C TYR A 283 14.90 -4.91 -2.70
N PRO A 284 14.19 -5.75 -1.94
CA PRO A 284 12.82 -6.22 -2.12
C PRO A 284 11.78 -5.19 -1.62
N SER A 285 11.05 -4.60 -2.54
CA SER A 285 10.01 -3.60 -2.27
C SER A 285 8.65 -4.08 -2.76
N SER A 286 7.57 -3.59 -2.18
CA SER A 286 6.22 -3.82 -2.69
C SER A 286 5.28 -2.67 -2.35
N ILE A 287 4.20 -2.55 -3.12
CA ILE A 287 3.10 -1.63 -2.85
C ILE A 287 1.83 -2.47 -2.78
N GLU A 288 1.12 -2.37 -1.68
CA GLU A 288 -0.08 -3.15 -1.42
C GLU A 288 -1.28 -2.23 -1.23
N ILE A 289 -2.39 -2.56 -1.87
CA ILE A 289 -3.69 -1.95 -1.65
C ILE A 289 -4.57 -3.05 -1.08
N SER A 290 -5.13 -2.83 0.10
CA SER A 290 -6.08 -3.73 0.75
C SER A 290 -7.37 -3.01 1.07
N ASP A 291 -8.44 -3.78 1.29
CA ASP A 291 -9.76 -3.28 1.65
C ASP A 291 -10.38 -2.32 0.62
N ALA A 292 -10.07 -2.49 -0.69
CA ALA A 292 -10.58 -1.65 -1.76
C ALA A 292 -12.12 -1.69 -1.88
N ARG A 293 -12.75 -2.74 -1.38
CA ARG A 293 -14.21 -2.90 -1.33
C ARG A 293 -14.85 -2.13 -0.18
N THR A 294 -14.12 -1.76 0.83
CA THR A 294 -14.65 -1.08 2.03
C THR A 294 -14.71 0.44 1.83
N PRO A 295 -15.37 1.19 2.73
CA PRO A 295 -15.40 2.65 2.66
C PRO A 295 -14.03 3.31 2.82
N VAL A 296 -13.02 2.59 3.30
CA VAL A 296 -11.65 3.08 3.44
C VAL A 296 -10.69 2.01 2.95
N ALA A 297 -10.08 2.24 1.80
CA ALA A 297 -9.01 1.40 1.31
C ALA A 297 -7.69 1.74 2.03
N THR A 298 -6.81 0.75 2.13
CA THR A 298 -5.49 0.92 2.72
C THR A 298 -4.43 0.77 1.64
N LEU A 299 -3.60 1.79 1.45
CA LEU A 299 -2.40 1.73 0.62
C LEU A 299 -1.17 1.62 1.52
N THR A 300 -0.34 0.59 1.32
CA THR A 300 0.91 0.41 2.05
C THR A 300 2.08 0.34 1.09
N ALA A 301 3.01 1.28 1.23
CA ALA A 301 4.30 1.24 0.54
C ALA A 301 5.33 0.52 1.43
N TRP A 302 5.70 -0.69 1.04
CA TRP A 302 6.66 -1.51 1.77
C TRP A 302 8.09 -1.19 1.30
N LEU A 303 8.87 -0.56 2.17
CA LEU A 303 10.31 -0.32 2.00
C LEU A 303 11.10 -1.62 2.06
N TRP A 304 10.61 -2.57 2.83
CA TRP A 304 11.03 -3.96 2.87
C TRP A 304 9.80 -4.84 2.79
N SER A 305 9.70 -5.62 1.73
CA SER A 305 8.50 -6.40 1.43
C SER A 305 8.27 -7.53 2.46
N PRO A 306 7.04 -7.73 2.94
CA PRO A 306 6.71 -8.87 3.80
C PRO A 306 6.81 -10.23 3.08
N GLU A 307 6.97 -10.24 1.77
CA GLU A 307 7.11 -11.46 0.97
C GLU A 307 8.57 -11.92 0.85
N SER A 308 9.53 -11.05 1.17
CA SER A 308 10.96 -11.39 1.17
C SER A 308 11.39 -12.03 2.48
N GLU A 309 12.58 -12.61 2.50
CA GLU A 309 13.23 -13.02 3.73
C GLU A 309 13.42 -11.82 4.67
N PRO A 310 13.48 -12.03 5.99
CA PRO A 310 13.79 -10.98 6.94
C PRO A 310 15.12 -10.30 6.60
N MET A 311 15.19 -8.98 6.78
CA MET A 311 16.43 -8.23 6.59
C MET A 311 17.45 -8.70 7.63
N ASP A 312 18.50 -9.35 7.14
CA ASP A 312 19.58 -9.90 7.95
C ASP A 312 20.82 -8.99 7.81
N LEU A 313 21.18 -8.33 8.90
CA LEU A 313 22.32 -7.42 8.95
C LEU A 313 23.55 -8.05 9.63
N ARG A 314 23.56 -9.38 9.88
CA ARG A 314 24.71 -10.08 10.51
C ARG A 314 25.98 -10.08 9.67
N HIS A 315 25.86 -9.81 8.35
CA HIS A 315 27.02 -9.64 7.48
C HIS A 315 27.88 -8.43 7.88
N TYR A 316 27.32 -7.48 8.62
CA TYR A 316 28.11 -6.41 9.26
C TYR A 316 28.69 -6.91 10.58
N ASP A 317 29.38 -8.06 10.56
CA ASP A 317 30.08 -8.55 11.72
C ASP A 317 31.61 -8.52 11.45
N ARG A 318 32.41 -9.22 12.26
CA ARG A 318 33.87 -9.14 12.22
C ARG A 318 34.54 -9.86 11.04
N ILE A 319 33.77 -10.44 10.15
CA ILE A 319 34.30 -11.16 9.01
C ILE A 319 34.32 -10.19 7.81
N ALA A 320 35.51 -9.92 7.29
CA ALA A 320 35.63 -9.12 6.08
C ALA A 320 34.89 -9.80 4.92
N HIS A 321 34.15 -8.99 4.15
CA HIS A 321 33.43 -9.50 2.99
C HIS A 321 34.38 -9.72 1.81
N ASP A 322 34.13 -10.73 1.00
CA ASP A 322 34.85 -11.00 -0.24
C ASP A 322 34.85 -9.81 -1.16
N LEU A 323 35.43 -9.64 -2.20
CA LEU A 323 35.50 -8.48 -3.08
C LEU A 323 36.35 -7.31 -2.52
N ASN A 324 37.52 -7.62 -1.96
CA ASN A 324 38.37 -6.61 -1.41
C ASN A 324 37.61 -5.70 -0.45
N ALA A 325 37.17 -6.31 0.67
CA ALA A 325 36.38 -5.68 1.71
C ALA A 325 36.66 -4.19 1.77
N SER A 326 35.63 -3.37 1.74
CA SER A 326 35.84 -1.94 1.92
C SER A 326 36.63 -1.72 3.21
N TYR A 327 37.46 -0.70 3.26
CA TYR A 327 38.24 -0.44 4.47
C TYR A 327 37.40 -0.34 5.74
N GLU A 328 36.13 -0.05 5.58
CA GLU A 328 35.11 0.02 6.66
C GLU A 328 34.88 -1.32 7.33
N ASP A 329 34.96 -2.42 6.59
CA ASP A 329 34.74 -3.77 7.13
C ASP A 329 35.88 -4.27 8.01
N VAL A 330 37.05 -3.65 7.94
CA VAL A 330 38.25 -4.08 8.66
C VAL A 330 38.67 -3.12 9.78
N GLN A 331 38.00 -1.96 9.91
CA GLN A 331 38.27 -1.02 10.98
C GLN A 331 37.51 -1.42 12.25
N GLU A 332 38.22 -1.40 13.39
CA GLU A 332 37.61 -1.65 14.69
C GLU A 332 36.50 -0.63 14.98
N GLY A 333 35.29 -1.11 15.30
CA GLY A 333 34.11 -0.31 15.57
C GLY A 333 33.26 0.02 14.31
N MET A 334 33.74 -0.28 13.11
CA MET A 334 32.97 -0.09 11.87
C MET A 334 32.19 -1.34 11.43
N ASN A 335 32.48 -2.48 12.00
CA ASN A 335 31.85 -3.77 11.70
C ASN A 335 30.52 -3.97 12.44
N THR A 336 29.65 -2.99 12.35
CA THR A 336 28.30 -3.02 12.95
C THR A 336 27.33 -2.26 12.07
N PRO A 337 26.09 -2.75 11.89
CA PRO A 337 25.04 -2.02 11.18
C PRO A 337 24.42 -0.88 12.02
N TYR A 338 24.80 -0.76 13.29
CA TYR A 338 24.30 0.30 14.16
C TYR A 338 24.62 1.68 13.60
N GLY A 339 23.60 2.50 13.36
CA GLY A 339 23.75 3.82 12.76
C GLY A 339 23.58 3.85 11.24
N ILE A 340 23.44 2.71 10.56
CA ILE A 340 23.12 2.69 9.13
C ILE A 340 21.75 3.35 8.91
N ALA A 341 21.71 4.29 7.98
CA ALA A 341 20.50 5.00 7.61
C ALA A 341 20.08 4.65 6.18
N ARG A 342 18.77 4.55 5.96
CA ARG A 342 18.17 4.47 4.62
C ARG A 342 17.19 5.59 4.43
N THR A 343 17.27 6.23 3.27
CA THR A 343 16.35 7.31 2.86
C THR A 343 15.60 6.88 1.60
N THR A 344 14.29 7.05 1.63
CA THR A 344 13.39 6.81 0.49
C THR A 344 12.56 8.04 0.21
N THR A 345 12.43 8.39 -1.06
CA THR A 345 11.63 9.53 -1.52
C THR A 345 10.33 9.04 -2.13
N PHE A 346 9.25 9.73 -1.82
CA PHE A 346 7.93 9.50 -2.40
C PHE A 346 7.36 10.79 -2.98
N THR A 347 6.51 10.63 -3.99
CA THR A 347 5.61 11.68 -4.46
C THR A 347 4.18 11.23 -4.17
N LEU A 348 3.43 12.03 -3.43
CA LEU A 348 2.02 11.82 -3.14
C LEU A 348 1.20 12.76 -4.00
N ILE A 349 0.11 12.26 -4.58
CA ILE A 349 -0.83 12.98 -5.44
C ILE A 349 -2.22 12.73 -4.85
N PRO A 350 -2.73 13.66 -4.02
CA PRO A 350 -4.04 13.51 -3.36
C PRO A 350 -5.20 13.68 -4.31
#